data_763f5d69327c1afc2fd9a7cfdc03c34b
#
_entry.id   763f5d69327c1afc2fd9a7cfdc03c34b
#
_cell.length_a   1.000
_cell.length_b   1.000
_cell.length_c   1.000
_cell.angle_alpha   90.00
_cell.angle_beta   90.00
_cell.angle_gamma   90.00
#
_symmetry.space_group_name_H-M   'P 1'
#
loop_
_entity.id
_entity.type
_entity.pdbx_description
1 polymer ?
#
loop_
_entity_poly.entity_id
_entity_poly.type
_entity_poly.pdbx_seq_one_letter_code
_entity_poly.pdbx_strand_id
1 'polypeptide(L)'
;PNSKGFLDEPHPGYIGNYWGPVSTPGCGEIVESADLCLFAGATFTDYTTTGHTALIDPKKMIRAKSNCVILPSQSYNDVALADFLAKLAPKLDPNGASLTAYKRIQEQSCLPASKEDDTPLTTRALFAAIQKLLDGESAVIAETGDSWFNGMQLNLPSGARFEIQLQYGSIGWSV
;
A
#
# COMPACT_ATOMS: atom_id res chain seq x y z
N PRO A 1 3.80 -2.87 -1.43
CA PRO A 1 2.79 -3.88 -1.81
C PRO A 1 2.77 -5.11 -0.89
N ASN A 2 3.92 -5.64 -0.46
CA ASN A 2 4.00 -6.87 0.36
C ASN A 2 3.34 -6.77 1.75
N SER A 3 2.93 -5.61 2.19
CA SER A 3 2.31 -5.40 3.49
C SER A 3 0.79 -5.18 3.42
N LYS A 4 0.18 -5.37 2.25
CA LYS A 4 -1.28 -5.33 2.14
C LYS A 4 -1.90 -6.40 3.05
N GLY A 5 -2.91 -6.00 3.83
CA GLY A 5 -3.54 -6.88 4.82
C GLY A 5 -2.79 -7.03 6.15
N PHE A 6 -1.59 -6.46 6.33
CA PHE A 6 -0.92 -6.42 7.65
C PHE A 6 -1.49 -5.35 8.59
N LEU A 7 -1.99 -4.26 8.02
CA LEU A 7 -2.67 -3.21 8.76
C LEU A 7 -4.17 -3.32 8.50
N ASP A 8 -4.96 -2.92 9.48
CA ASP A 8 -6.39 -2.84 9.33
C ASP A 8 -6.74 -1.72 8.35
N GLU A 9 -7.17 -2.08 7.14
CA GLU A 9 -7.43 -1.10 6.07
C GLU A 9 -8.59 -0.14 6.38
N PRO A 10 -9.65 -0.53 7.14
CA PRO A 10 -10.65 0.39 7.68
C PRO A 10 -10.11 1.46 8.64
N HIS A 11 -8.85 1.37 9.08
CA HIS A 11 -8.25 2.38 9.96
C HIS A 11 -8.30 3.78 9.31
N PRO A 12 -8.78 4.83 10.03
CA PRO A 12 -9.01 6.16 9.44
C PRO A 12 -7.76 6.84 8.87
N GLY A 13 -6.56 6.41 9.25
CA GLY A 13 -5.29 6.90 8.72
C GLY A 13 -4.78 6.11 7.50
N TYR A 14 -5.45 5.03 7.11
CA TYR A 14 -5.05 4.24 5.96
C TYR A 14 -5.43 4.95 4.65
N ILE A 15 -4.48 5.09 3.74
CA ILE A 15 -4.68 5.76 2.44
C ILE A 15 -4.41 4.82 1.25
N GLY A 16 -4.19 3.55 1.51
CA GLY A 16 -3.96 2.56 0.45
C GLY A 16 -2.56 1.99 0.43
N ASN A 17 -2.23 1.32 -0.66
CA ASN A 17 -0.95 0.67 -0.89
C ASN A 17 -0.09 1.50 -1.84
N TYR A 18 1.09 1.87 -1.38
CA TYR A 18 2.08 2.51 -2.24
C TYR A 18 2.84 1.46 -3.06
N TRP A 19 2.84 1.63 -4.38
CA TRP A 19 3.57 0.80 -5.32
C TRP A 19 3.98 1.59 -6.59
N GLY A 20 4.64 2.72 -6.41
CA GLY A 20 4.99 3.61 -7.50
C GLY A 20 3.76 3.98 -8.36
N PRO A 21 3.87 3.94 -9.70
CA PRO A 21 2.78 4.31 -10.61
C PRO A 21 1.51 3.46 -10.52
N VAL A 22 1.58 2.26 -9.91
CA VAL A 22 0.44 1.36 -9.75
C VAL A 22 -0.10 1.32 -8.33
N SER A 23 0.18 2.37 -7.55
CA SER A 23 -0.37 2.58 -6.21
C SER A 23 -1.89 2.65 -6.22
N THR A 24 -2.50 2.44 -5.06
CA THR A 24 -3.91 2.79 -4.86
C THR A 24 -4.14 4.25 -5.26
N PRO A 25 -5.23 4.59 -5.98
CA PRO A 25 -5.48 5.95 -6.45
C PRO A 25 -5.37 7.00 -5.35
N GLY A 26 -4.58 8.04 -5.58
CA GLY A 26 -4.27 9.11 -4.62
C GLY A 26 -3.17 8.79 -3.61
N CYS A 27 -2.84 7.52 -3.39
CA CYS A 27 -1.79 7.12 -2.43
C CYS A 27 -0.40 7.50 -2.96
N GLY A 28 -0.13 7.27 -4.24
CA GLY A 28 1.15 7.60 -4.87
C GLY A 28 1.48 9.08 -4.73
N GLU A 29 0.55 9.95 -5.09
CA GLU A 29 0.68 11.40 -5.02
C GLU A 29 0.98 11.89 -3.60
N ILE A 30 0.31 11.32 -2.60
CA ILE A 30 0.53 11.69 -1.19
C ILE A 30 1.91 11.26 -0.72
N VAL A 31 2.32 10.02 -1.01
CA VAL A 31 3.62 9.49 -0.57
C VAL A 31 4.77 10.24 -1.25
N GLU A 32 4.69 10.49 -2.55
CA GLU A 32 5.77 11.13 -3.32
C GLU A 32 5.87 12.64 -3.07
N SER A 33 4.78 13.30 -2.68
CA SER A 33 4.76 14.72 -2.31
C SER A 33 5.03 15.00 -0.83
N ALA A 34 5.10 13.97 0.01
CA ALA A 34 5.31 14.14 1.46
C ALA A 34 6.64 14.82 1.77
N ASP A 35 6.68 15.64 2.84
CA ASP A 35 7.89 16.28 3.32
C ASP A 35 8.85 15.30 3.99
N LEU A 36 8.31 14.23 4.58
CA LEU A 36 9.08 13.14 5.19
C LEU A 36 8.26 11.84 5.16
N CYS A 37 8.91 10.76 4.74
CA CYS A 37 8.33 9.41 4.74
C CYS A 37 9.10 8.48 5.67
N LEU A 38 8.40 7.81 6.58
CA LEU A 38 8.93 6.69 7.35
C LEU A 38 8.55 5.37 6.68
N PHE A 39 9.54 4.64 6.21
CA PHE A 39 9.40 3.30 5.64
C PHE A 39 9.77 2.25 6.69
N ALA A 40 8.77 1.64 7.31
CA ALA A 40 8.95 0.62 8.33
C ALA A 40 8.97 -0.78 7.68
N GLY A 41 10.11 -1.47 7.74
CA GLY A 41 10.29 -2.80 7.18
C GLY A 41 10.27 -2.88 5.65
N ALA A 42 10.16 -1.77 4.95
CA ALA A 42 10.05 -1.76 3.50
C ALA A 42 11.35 -2.21 2.80
N THR A 43 11.20 -3.03 1.77
CA THR A 43 12.27 -3.47 0.88
C THR A 43 12.05 -2.86 -0.50
N PHE A 44 13.06 -2.15 -1.01
CA PHE A 44 13.01 -1.54 -2.32
C PHE A 44 13.75 -2.42 -3.32
N THR A 45 13.01 -3.02 -4.24
CA THR A 45 13.50 -3.81 -5.36
C THR A 45 12.90 -3.25 -6.65
N ASP A 46 13.29 -3.77 -7.79
CA ASP A 46 12.65 -3.49 -9.08
C ASP A 46 11.14 -3.77 -9.04
N TYR A 47 10.71 -4.90 -8.47
CA TYR A 47 9.28 -5.22 -8.31
C TYR A 47 8.54 -4.26 -7.40
N THR A 48 9.08 -3.97 -6.20
CA THR A 48 8.40 -3.11 -5.22
C THR A 48 8.41 -1.63 -5.59
N THR A 49 9.25 -1.24 -6.55
CA THR A 49 9.37 0.13 -7.06
C THR A 49 8.93 0.26 -8.53
N THR A 50 8.33 -0.78 -9.09
CA THR A 50 7.86 -0.83 -10.49
C THR A 50 9.00 -0.45 -11.46
N GLY A 51 10.09 -1.23 -11.44
CA GLY A 51 11.26 -0.97 -12.27
C GLY A 51 12.05 0.28 -11.86
N HIS A 52 12.10 0.60 -10.55
CA HIS A 52 12.78 1.79 -10.01
C HIS A 52 12.16 3.12 -10.48
N THR A 53 10.86 3.14 -10.76
CA THR A 53 10.13 4.36 -11.20
C THR A 53 9.47 5.12 -10.05
N ALA A 54 9.56 4.64 -8.81
CA ALA A 54 9.06 5.34 -7.63
C ALA A 54 9.79 6.68 -7.43
N LEU A 55 9.05 7.78 -7.31
CA LEU A 55 9.59 9.14 -7.25
C LEU A 55 9.79 9.65 -5.81
N ILE A 56 10.28 8.79 -4.92
CA ILE A 56 10.54 9.17 -3.53
C ILE A 56 11.93 9.81 -3.43
N ASP A 57 12.00 11.04 -2.93
CA ASP A 57 13.27 11.71 -2.66
C ASP A 57 14.02 11.03 -1.48
N PRO A 58 15.22 10.48 -1.69
CA PRO A 58 16.00 9.87 -0.63
C PRO A 58 16.31 10.80 0.56
N LYS A 59 16.32 12.11 0.34
CA LYS A 59 16.52 13.12 1.39
C LYS A 59 15.30 13.25 2.33
N LYS A 60 14.15 12.74 1.91
CA LYS A 60 12.91 12.75 2.65
C LYS A 60 12.53 11.35 3.19
N MET A 61 13.49 10.41 3.20
CA MET A 61 13.25 9.04 3.62
C MET A 61 13.90 8.71 4.96
N ILE A 62 13.10 8.17 5.88
CA ILE A 62 13.59 7.40 7.02
C ILE A 62 13.29 5.93 6.72
N ARG A 63 14.32 5.09 6.68
CA ARG A 63 14.16 3.65 6.45
C ARG A 63 14.46 2.87 7.72
N ALA A 64 13.44 2.42 8.41
CA ALA A 64 13.56 1.55 9.57
C ALA A 64 13.48 0.09 9.09
N LYS A 65 14.62 -0.59 9.08
CA LYS A 65 14.74 -2.01 8.74
C LYS A 65 14.66 -2.87 10.00
N SER A 66 14.77 -4.19 9.88
CA SER A 66 14.67 -5.13 11.00
C SER A 66 15.60 -4.79 12.18
N ASN A 67 16.82 -4.35 11.90
CA ASN A 67 17.87 -4.10 12.92
C ASN A 67 18.68 -2.80 12.69
N CYS A 68 18.23 -1.93 11.82
CA CYS A 68 18.90 -0.63 11.63
C CYS A 68 17.92 0.45 11.18
N VAL A 69 18.24 1.70 11.49
CA VAL A 69 17.51 2.89 11.03
C VAL A 69 18.43 3.75 10.19
N ILE A 70 18.01 4.07 8.99
CA ILE A 70 18.76 4.87 8.02
C ILE A 70 18.04 6.19 7.83
N LEU A 71 18.69 7.26 8.20
CA LEU A 71 18.29 8.65 7.95
C LEU A 71 19.01 9.19 6.71
N PRO A 72 18.60 10.31 6.13
CA PRO A 72 19.26 10.90 4.96
C PRO A 72 20.75 11.18 5.14
N SER A 73 21.18 11.51 6.36
CA SER A 73 22.57 11.90 6.67
C SER A 73 23.36 10.87 7.47
N GLN A 74 22.73 9.87 8.04
CA GLN A 74 23.40 8.92 8.94
C GLN A 74 22.60 7.64 9.12
N SER A 75 23.27 6.58 9.62
CA SER A 75 22.62 5.31 9.93
C SER A 75 22.95 4.85 11.35
N TYR A 76 22.01 4.16 11.95
CA TYR A 76 22.12 3.57 13.27
C TYR A 76 21.92 2.06 13.15
N ASN A 77 22.94 1.30 13.49
CA ASN A 77 22.88 -0.15 13.54
C ASN A 77 22.38 -0.62 14.93
N ASP A 78 22.02 -1.88 15.01
CA ASP A 78 21.58 -2.54 16.24
C ASP A 78 20.34 -1.87 16.89
N VAL A 79 19.49 -1.29 16.04
CA VAL A 79 18.21 -0.71 16.43
C VAL A 79 17.09 -1.59 15.87
N ALA A 80 16.44 -2.36 16.73
CA ALA A 80 15.33 -3.21 16.34
C ALA A 80 14.12 -2.35 15.90
N LEU A 81 13.47 -2.75 14.79
CA LEU A 81 12.32 -2.04 14.24
C LEU A 81 11.20 -1.82 15.28
N ALA A 82 10.86 -2.88 16.03
CA ALA A 82 9.82 -2.80 17.06
C ALA A 82 10.15 -1.77 18.14
N ASP A 83 11.39 -1.76 18.63
CA ASP A 83 11.84 -0.80 19.66
C ASP A 83 11.86 0.62 19.14
N PHE A 84 12.30 0.80 17.88
CA PHE A 84 12.29 2.11 17.24
C PHE A 84 10.86 2.66 17.13
N LEU A 85 9.92 1.87 16.62
CA LEU A 85 8.53 2.30 16.47
C LEU A 85 7.86 2.56 17.83
N ALA A 86 8.06 1.68 18.82
CA ALA A 86 7.51 1.85 20.16
C ALA A 86 8.02 3.11 20.86
N LYS A 87 9.28 3.49 20.63
CA LYS A 87 9.87 4.70 21.21
C LYS A 87 9.55 5.97 20.41
N LEU A 88 9.30 5.85 19.12
CA LEU A 88 8.97 6.98 18.24
C LEU A 88 7.51 7.40 18.41
N ALA A 89 6.58 6.45 18.42
CA ALA A 89 5.15 6.72 18.40
C ALA A 89 4.68 7.74 19.48
N PRO A 90 5.09 7.63 20.76
CA PRO A 90 4.65 8.58 21.79
C PRO A 90 5.30 9.98 21.67
N LYS A 91 6.25 10.17 20.76
CA LYS A 91 6.95 11.44 20.53
C LYS A 91 6.42 12.18 19.30
N LEU A 92 5.50 11.59 18.56
CA LEU A 92 4.91 12.19 17.37
C LEU A 92 3.60 12.88 17.74
N ASP A 93 3.46 14.12 17.31
CA ASP A 93 2.18 14.81 17.36
C ASP A 93 1.29 14.31 16.19
N PRO A 94 -0.02 14.15 16.42
CA PRO A 94 -0.95 13.78 15.36
C PRO A 94 -0.92 14.80 14.21
N ASN A 95 -0.66 14.32 13.00
CA ASN A 95 -0.67 15.17 11.79
C ASN A 95 -1.62 14.59 10.75
N GLY A 96 -2.73 15.29 10.52
CA GLY A 96 -3.76 14.91 9.54
C GLY A 96 -3.59 15.53 8.15
N ALA A 97 -2.51 16.28 7.88
CA ALA A 97 -2.36 17.02 6.63
C ALA A 97 -2.38 16.09 5.40
N SER A 98 -1.61 15.00 5.42
CA SER A 98 -1.60 14.01 4.35
C SER A 98 -2.96 13.34 4.14
N LEU A 99 -3.65 13.00 5.23
CA LEU A 99 -5.00 12.43 5.16
C LEU A 99 -6.01 13.42 4.57
N THR A 100 -5.91 14.68 4.94
CA THR A 100 -6.78 15.75 4.39
C THR A 100 -6.53 15.92 2.89
N ALA A 101 -5.27 15.94 2.47
CA ALA A 101 -4.90 16.01 1.06
C ALA A 101 -5.41 14.78 0.28
N TYR A 102 -5.25 13.58 0.84
CA TYR A 102 -5.78 12.35 0.25
C TYR A 102 -7.29 12.40 0.04
N LYS A 103 -8.07 12.80 1.06
CA LYS A 103 -9.52 12.91 0.95
C LYS A 103 -9.94 13.87 -0.16
N ARG A 104 -9.23 15.00 -0.30
CA ARG A 104 -9.47 15.96 -1.39
C ARG A 104 -9.25 15.36 -2.77
N ILE A 105 -8.18 14.52 -2.94
CA ILE A 105 -7.92 13.83 -4.21
C ILE A 105 -9.05 12.83 -4.47
N GLN A 106 -9.49 12.06 -3.48
CA GLN A 106 -10.58 11.11 -3.63
C GLN A 106 -11.90 11.77 -4.03
N GLU A 107 -12.24 12.89 -3.44
CA GLU A 107 -13.44 13.68 -3.79
C GLU A 107 -13.42 14.15 -5.26
N GLN A 108 -12.24 14.53 -5.76
CA GLN A 108 -12.06 14.97 -7.15
C GLN A 108 -12.03 13.79 -8.14
N SER A 109 -11.63 12.61 -7.69
CA SER A 109 -11.47 11.40 -8.52
C SER A 109 -12.71 10.52 -8.55
N CYS A 110 -13.81 10.92 -7.92
CA CYS A 110 -15.03 10.13 -7.83
C CYS A 110 -15.66 9.95 -9.21
N LEU A 111 -15.26 8.85 -9.88
CA LEU A 111 -15.91 8.44 -11.13
C LEU A 111 -17.31 7.91 -10.84
N PRO A 112 -18.31 8.27 -11.64
CA PRO A 112 -19.66 7.76 -11.47
C PRO A 112 -19.66 6.23 -11.51
N ALA A 113 -20.45 5.61 -10.60
CA ALA A 113 -20.64 4.17 -10.60
C ALA A 113 -21.08 3.72 -12.00
N SER A 114 -20.42 2.69 -12.55
CA SER A 114 -20.86 2.07 -13.79
C SER A 114 -22.28 1.54 -13.60
N LYS A 115 -23.20 1.94 -14.47
CA LYS A 115 -24.52 1.29 -14.53
C LYS A 115 -24.33 -0.17 -14.91
N GLU A 116 -25.05 -1.07 -14.26
CA GLU A 116 -25.22 -2.43 -14.72
C GLU A 116 -25.94 -2.35 -16.06
N ASP A 117 -25.25 -2.74 -17.13
CA ASP A 117 -25.76 -2.70 -18.46
C ASP A 117 -25.16 -3.89 -19.24
N ASP A 118 -25.77 -4.30 -20.35
CA ASP A 118 -25.38 -5.45 -21.20
C ASP A 118 -23.97 -5.31 -21.86
N THR A 119 -23.08 -4.54 -21.25
CA THR A 119 -21.71 -4.39 -21.72
C THR A 119 -20.87 -5.63 -21.42
N PRO A 120 -19.87 -5.94 -22.27
CA PRO A 120 -18.93 -7.03 -22.00
C PRO A 120 -18.27 -6.88 -20.62
N LEU A 121 -18.01 -8.02 -19.95
CA LEU A 121 -17.35 -8.04 -18.66
C LEU A 121 -15.98 -7.34 -18.74
N THR A 122 -15.81 -6.30 -17.95
CA THR A 122 -14.53 -5.58 -17.80
C THR A 122 -13.81 -6.03 -16.54
N THR A 123 -12.48 -5.89 -16.49
CA THR A 123 -11.68 -6.13 -15.27
C THR A 123 -12.24 -5.32 -14.08
N ARG A 124 -12.62 -4.07 -14.31
CA ARG A 124 -13.23 -3.21 -13.28
C ARG A 124 -14.54 -3.79 -12.73
N ALA A 125 -15.43 -4.26 -13.61
CA ALA A 125 -16.69 -4.86 -13.20
C ALA A 125 -16.47 -6.17 -12.43
N LEU A 126 -15.51 -7.01 -12.88
CA LEU A 126 -15.13 -8.23 -12.18
C LEU A 126 -14.63 -7.92 -10.75
N PHE A 127 -13.67 -7.02 -10.59
CA PHE A 127 -13.12 -6.70 -9.27
C PHE A 127 -14.12 -5.96 -8.37
N ALA A 128 -15.05 -5.18 -8.94
CA ALA A 128 -16.17 -4.60 -8.20
C ALA A 128 -17.15 -5.68 -7.68
N ALA A 129 -17.34 -6.76 -8.44
CA ALA A 129 -18.13 -7.92 -7.98
C ALA A 129 -17.38 -8.70 -6.88
N ILE A 130 -16.07 -8.96 -7.05
CA ILE A 130 -15.22 -9.60 -6.04
C ILE A 130 -15.25 -8.79 -4.74
N GLN A 131 -15.14 -7.46 -4.82
CA GLN A 131 -15.18 -6.59 -3.63
C GLN A 131 -16.43 -6.79 -2.78
N LYS A 132 -17.58 -7.06 -3.41
CA LYS A 132 -18.85 -7.29 -2.70
C LYS A 132 -18.90 -8.65 -1.96
N LEU A 133 -18.00 -9.57 -2.29
CA LEU A 133 -17.93 -10.90 -1.68
C LEU A 133 -16.99 -10.92 -0.45
N LEU A 134 -16.17 -9.88 -0.29
CA LEU A 134 -15.19 -9.85 0.80
C LEU A 134 -15.83 -9.51 2.13
N ASP A 135 -15.46 -10.27 3.15
CA ASP A 135 -15.80 -10.06 4.55
C ASP A 135 -14.56 -10.21 5.44
N GLY A 136 -14.73 -10.13 6.76
CA GLY A 136 -13.63 -10.22 7.73
C GLY A 136 -12.98 -11.61 7.83
N GLU A 137 -13.57 -12.64 7.28
CA GLU A 137 -13.02 -14.01 7.26
C GLU A 137 -12.38 -14.36 5.92
N SER A 138 -12.45 -13.45 4.95
CA SER A 138 -11.94 -13.66 3.60
C SER A 138 -10.41 -13.69 3.56
N ALA A 139 -9.85 -14.63 2.78
CA ALA A 139 -8.45 -14.64 2.38
C ALA A 139 -8.36 -14.44 0.86
N VAL A 140 -7.74 -13.36 0.42
CA VAL A 140 -7.49 -13.07 -0.98
C VAL A 140 -6.10 -13.56 -1.33
N ILE A 141 -5.99 -14.53 -2.22
CA ILE A 141 -4.71 -15.04 -2.74
C ILE A 141 -4.65 -14.63 -4.21
N ALA A 142 -3.73 -13.72 -4.54
CA ALA A 142 -3.60 -13.21 -5.90
C ALA A 142 -2.41 -13.86 -6.62
N GLU A 143 -2.70 -14.46 -7.77
CA GLU A 143 -1.72 -15.08 -8.65
C GLU A 143 -0.79 -14.04 -9.27
N THR A 144 0.42 -14.49 -9.63
CA THR A 144 1.41 -13.68 -10.35
C THR A 144 0.85 -13.17 -11.68
N GLY A 145 0.96 -11.88 -11.91
CA GLY A 145 0.53 -11.22 -13.15
C GLY A 145 -0.46 -10.09 -12.90
N ASP A 146 -1.44 -9.95 -13.77
CA ASP A 146 -2.42 -8.85 -13.76
C ASP A 146 -3.29 -8.84 -12.48
N SER A 147 -3.53 -10.02 -11.90
CA SER A 147 -4.25 -10.15 -10.62
C SER A 147 -3.52 -9.50 -9.43
N TRP A 148 -2.19 -9.32 -9.47
CA TRP A 148 -1.48 -8.55 -8.45
C TRP A 148 -1.98 -7.10 -8.38
N PHE A 149 -1.98 -6.44 -9.54
CA PHE A 149 -2.33 -5.02 -9.64
C PHE A 149 -3.79 -4.77 -9.30
N ASN A 150 -4.66 -5.62 -9.82
CA ASN A 150 -6.09 -5.52 -9.56
C ASN A 150 -6.45 -5.91 -8.11
N GLY A 151 -5.85 -6.96 -7.58
CA GLY A 151 -6.02 -7.39 -6.18
C GLY A 151 -5.56 -6.32 -5.18
N MET A 152 -4.51 -5.55 -5.51
CA MET A 152 -4.05 -4.44 -4.67
C MET A 152 -5.06 -3.29 -4.58
N GLN A 153 -6.01 -3.18 -5.52
CA GLN A 153 -7.06 -2.16 -5.50
C GLN A 153 -8.28 -2.56 -4.64
N LEU A 154 -8.37 -3.82 -4.23
CA LEU A 154 -9.43 -4.27 -3.32
C LEU A 154 -9.27 -3.62 -1.96
N ASN A 155 -10.37 -3.22 -1.34
CA ASN A 155 -10.40 -2.76 0.05
C ASN A 155 -10.69 -3.96 0.94
N LEU A 156 -9.77 -4.29 1.83
CA LEU A 156 -9.94 -5.42 2.74
C LEU A 156 -10.79 -5.03 3.94
N PRO A 157 -11.89 -5.76 4.22
CA PRO A 157 -12.57 -5.65 5.50
C PRO A 157 -11.65 -5.97 6.69
N SER A 158 -11.99 -5.46 7.87
CA SER A 158 -11.24 -5.79 9.10
C SER A 158 -11.22 -7.31 9.32
N GLY A 159 -10.03 -7.86 9.54
CA GLY A 159 -9.81 -9.31 9.70
C GLY A 159 -9.48 -10.06 8.41
N ALA A 160 -9.81 -9.53 7.24
CA ALA A 160 -9.46 -10.15 5.96
C ALA A 160 -7.95 -10.18 5.73
N ARG A 161 -7.48 -11.16 4.96
CA ARG A 161 -6.06 -11.38 4.65
C ARG A 161 -5.80 -11.22 3.16
N PHE A 162 -4.55 -10.86 2.83
CA PHE A 162 -4.10 -10.75 1.45
C PHE A 162 -2.72 -11.38 1.29
N GLU A 163 -2.58 -12.27 0.30
CA GLU A 163 -1.33 -12.97 0.02
C GLU A 163 -0.96 -12.87 -1.45
N ILE A 164 0.28 -12.51 -1.71
CA ILE A 164 0.89 -12.53 -3.04
C ILE A 164 2.33 -13.02 -2.96
N GLN A 165 2.78 -13.65 -4.03
CA GLN A 165 4.19 -14.02 -4.17
C GLN A 165 4.88 -13.00 -5.11
N LEU A 166 5.28 -11.84 -4.54
CA LEU A 166 5.84 -10.74 -5.33
C LEU A 166 7.33 -10.93 -5.67
N GLN A 167 8.12 -11.46 -4.73
CA GLN A 167 9.59 -11.41 -4.83
C GLN A 167 10.18 -12.27 -5.96
N TYR A 168 9.60 -13.44 -6.18
CA TYR A 168 10.05 -14.36 -7.24
C TYR A 168 9.19 -14.33 -8.49
N GLY A 169 8.01 -13.73 -8.43
CA GLY A 169 7.06 -13.70 -9.55
C GLY A 169 6.67 -15.10 -10.03
N SER A 170 6.49 -16.05 -9.10
CA SER A 170 6.23 -17.45 -9.42
C SER A 170 4.82 -17.65 -9.95
N ILE A 171 4.68 -17.89 -11.24
CA ILE A 171 3.40 -18.27 -11.86
C ILE A 171 3.02 -19.67 -11.39
N GLY A 172 1.77 -19.87 -10.98
CA GLY A 172 1.27 -21.11 -10.40
C GLY A 172 1.45 -21.23 -8.90
N TRP A 173 1.91 -20.20 -8.22
CA TRP A 173 2.10 -20.21 -6.77
C TRP A 173 0.79 -20.30 -5.99
N SER A 174 -0.28 -19.74 -6.49
CA SER A 174 -1.60 -19.67 -5.83
C SER A 174 -2.45 -20.94 -5.97
N VAL A 175 -1.98 -21.96 -6.68
CA VAL A 175 -2.69 -23.24 -6.95
C VAL A 175 -2.13 -24.39 -6.14
#